data_3210e72bf91894122c9e7891181e5378
#
_entry.id   3210e72bf91894122c9e7891181e5378
#
_cell.length_a   1.000
_cell.length_b   1.000
_cell.length_c   1.000
_cell.angle_alpha   90.00
_cell.angle_beta   90.00
_cell.angle_gamma   90.00
#
_symmetry.space_group_name_H-M   'P 1'
#
loop_
_entity.id
_entity.type
_entity.pdbx_description
1 polymer ?
#
loop_
_entity_poly.entity_id
_entity_poly.type
_entity_poly.pdbx_seq_one_letter_code
_entity_poly.pdbx_strand_id
1 'polypeptide(L)'
;LKSLHRKVLRMAAVTSAFLVATLCAVPAASASSPDGPIGRGEAMDRAWSWIAEQVPYSQSGCHENQFGCYRPDCSGYVSMAWHLSSSLTTWGLWDVTSGIPADDLQPGDALLRDSGGVDHVALFLRWADPAHTRPVVREEYDFGHVAEERVWNDGLRGFSPRRYNALDDLVPYGTIAVKYDSMGGPGSVLGQPIRGERDSSLGGRFQQFQNGIILWHPDVAYAVYGDVLSKFWATDAERRWGFPTMDEADASRAPDGTRGRYQFFERGLFLWSPSTGTHVVHDAIYDAFHAGGHESVLGYPTTDETDEAGGGRMQRFQKATIHWHPDKGTWITGI
;
A
#
# COMPACT_ATOMS: atom_id res chain seq x y z
N LEU A 1 22.74 -14.24 -80.17
CA LEU A 1 23.77 -13.74 -79.27
C LEU A 1 23.17 -13.44 -77.94
N LYS A 2 23.50 -14.25 -76.92
CA LYS A 2 22.84 -14.36 -75.63
C LYS A 2 23.48 -13.36 -74.64
N SER A 3 22.68 -12.48 -74.01
CA SER A 3 23.09 -11.58 -72.93
C SER A 3 22.79 -12.23 -71.57
N LEU A 4 23.80 -12.43 -70.78
CA LEU A 4 23.75 -12.97 -69.42
C LEU A 4 23.40 -11.82 -68.44
N HIS A 5 22.22 -11.95 -67.77
CA HIS A 5 21.88 -11.08 -66.67
C HIS A 5 22.45 -11.63 -65.35
N ARG A 6 23.42 -10.95 -64.76
CA ARG A 6 23.90 -11.21 -63.40
C ARG A 6 22.91 -10.63 -62.37
N LYS A 7 22.27 -11.50 -61.62
CA LYS A 7 21.51 -11.10 -60.41
C LYS A 7 22.50 -10.91 -59.27
N VAL A 8 22.60 -9.66 -58.79
CA VAL A 8 23.32 -9.32 -57.57
C VAL A 8 22.40 -9.58 -56.37
N LEU A 9 22.76 -10.59 -55.57
CA LEU A 9 22.08 -10.93 -54.31
C LEU A 9 22.61 -9.95 -53.21
N ARG A 10 21.79 -9.00 -52.73
CA ARG A 10 22.10 -8.20 -51.58
C ARG A 10 21.77 -8.99 -50.33
N MET A 11 22.77 -9.46 -49.61
CA MET A 11 22.61 -9.96 -48.23
C MET A 11 22.35 -8.77 -47.28
N ALA A 12 21.17 -8.70 -46.72
CA ALA A 12 20.88 -7.81 -45.61
C ALA A 12 21.42 -8.45 -44.31
N ALA A 13 22.44 -7.83 -43.74
CA ALA A 13 22.94 -8.21 -42.43
C ALA A 13 21.93 -7.71 -41.36
N VAL A 14 21.25 -8.67 -40.71
CA VAL A 14 20.41 -8.39 -39.54
C VAL A 14 21.35 -8.33 -38.34
N THR A 15 21.65 -7.12 -37.89
CA THR A 15 22.36 -6.87 -36.63
C THR A 15 21.34 -7.01 -35.49
N SER A 16 21.32 -8.16 -34.83
CA SER A 16 20.57 -8.35 -33.58
C SER A 16 21.24 -7.55 -32.46
N ALA A 17 20.65 -6.42 -32.11
CA ALA A 17 21.03 -5.69 -30.91
C ALA A 17 20.53 -6.47 -29.69
N PHE A 18 21.42 -7.14 -28.98
CA PHE A 18 21.14 -7.69 -27.66
C PHE A 18 20.96 -6.52 -26.68
N LEU A 19 19.71 -6.26 -26.31
CA LEU A 19 19.40 -5.36 -25.18
C LEU A 19 19.79 -6.10 -23.90
N VAL A 20 20.95 -5.78 -23.34
CA VAL A 20 21.36 -6.22 -22.00
C VAL A 20 20.49 -5.42 -21.03
N ALA A 21 19.39 -6.01 -20.59
CA ALA A 21 18.64 -5.50 -19.45
C ALA A 21 19.54 -5.62 -18.21
N THR A 22 20.13 -4.51 -17.80
CA THR A 22 20.79 -4.41 -16.51
C THR A 22 19.69 -4.54 -15.45
N LEU A 23 19.53 -5.75 -14.88
CA LEU A 23 18.78 -5.89 -13.66
C LEU A 23 19.52 -5.05 -12.59
N CYS A 24 19.00 -3.88 -12.29
CA CYS A 24 19.33 -3.19 -11.05
C CYS A 24 18.86 -4.13 -9.93
N ALA A 25 19.81 -4.79 -9.27
CA ALA A 25 19.51 -5.51 -8.03
C ALA A 25 18.96 -4.48 -7.05
N VAL A 26 17.66 -4.55 -6.77
CA VAL A 26 17.04 -3.85 -5.64
C VAL A 26 17.80 -4.36 -4.41
N PRO A 27 18.37 -3.49 -3.56
CA PRO A 27 18.98 -3.97 -2.34
C PRO A 27 17.90 -4.69 -1.55
N ALA A 28 18.08 -5.99 -1.35
CA ALA A 28 17.22 -6.76 -0.45
C ALA A 28 17.22 -6.03 0.90
N ALA A 29 16.05 -5.77 1.46
CA ALA A 29 15.95 -5.29 2.83
C ALA A 29 16.87 -6.17 3.67
N SER A 30 17.77 -5.57 4.45
CA SER A 30 18.70 -6.35 5.26
C SER A 30 17.89 -7.29 6.13
N ALA A 31 18.12 -8.61 5.98
CA ALA A 31 17.48 -9.61 6.82
C ALA A 31 17.73 -9.27 8.29
N SER A 32 16.70 -9.41 9.13
CA SER A 32 16.82 -9.16 10.57
C SER A 32 17.91 -10.02 11.20
N SER A 33 18.44 -9.59 12.33
CA SER A 33 19.35 -10.40 13.17
C SER A 33 18.60 -10.96 14.38
N PRO A 34 19.03 -12.09 14.95
CA PRO A 34 18.44 -12.60 16.18
C PRO A 34 18.38 -11.54 17.28
N ASP A 35 17.23 -11.43 17.96
CA ASP A 35 16.89 -10.44 18.99
C ASP A 35 16.99 -8.96 18.54
N GLY A 36 17.21 -8.73 17.25
CA GLY A 36 17.33 -7.40 16.66
C GLY A 36 16.01 -6.87 16.11
N PRO A 37 16.06 -5.65 15.49
CA PRO A 37 14.92 -5.12 14.79
C PRO A 37 14.44 -6.03 13.66
N ILE A 38 13.12 -6.21 13.57
CA ILE A 38 12.47 -7.00 12.53
C ILE A 38 11.25 -6.25 11.98
N GLY A 39 11.13 -6.17 10.66
CA GLY A 39 9.94 -5.61 10.01
C GLY A 39 8.72 -6.53 10.15
N ARG A 40 7.52 -5.94 10.17
CA ARG A 40 6.26 -6.70 10.30
C ARG A 40 6.08 -7.70 9.16
N GLY A 41 6.45 -7.33 7.94
CA GLY A 41 6.41 -8.24 6.78
C GLY A 41 7.23 -9.50 7.01
N GLU A 42 8.51 -9.34 7.38
CA GLU A 42 9.38 -10.48 7.67
C GLU A 42 8.82 -11.34 8.80
N ALA A 43 8.35 -10.73 9.90
CA ALA A 43 7.77 -11.47 11.02
C ALA A 43 6.56 -12.31 10.57
N MET A 44 5.70 -11.77 9.73
CA MET A 44 4.52 -12.47 9.24
C MET A 44 4.85 -13.52 8.16
N ASP A 45 5.89 -13.32 7.34
CA ASP A 45 6.38 -14.31 6.38
C ASP A 45 7.02 -15.51 7.11
N ARG A 46 7.80 -15.24 8.16
CA ARG A 46 8.33 -16.28 9.04
C ARG A 46 7.21 -17.10 9.68
N ALA A 47 6.19 -16.43 10.22
CA ALA A 47 5.00 -17.07 10.77
C ALA A 47 4.26 -17.93 9.73
N TRP A 48 4.10 -17.41 8.50
CA TRP A 48 3.45 -18.14 7.42
C TRP A 48 4.17 -19.43 7.02
N SER A 49 5.50 -19.50 7.16
CA SER A 49 6.26 -20.69 6.79
C SER A 49 5.78 -21.94 7.53
N TRP A 50 5.53 -21.85 8.83
CA TRP A 50 5.06 -22.99 9.61
C TRP A 50 3.63 -23.40 9.24
N ILE A 51 2.78 -22.46 8.87
CA ILE A 51 1.44 -22.75 8.35
C ILE A 51 1.55 -23.49 7.01
N ALA A 52 2.40 -23.02 6.10
CA ALA A 52 2.63 -23.67 4.81
C ALA A 52 3.24 -25.06 4.95
N GLU A 53 4.11 -25.27 5.94
CA GLU A 53 4.74 -26.55 6.27
C GLU A 53 3.83 -27.46 7.11
N GLN A 54 2.67 -26.97 7.59
CA GLN A 54 1.74 -27.67 8.48
C GLN A 54 2.45 -28.26 9.71
N VAL A 55 3.27 -27.44 10.37
CA VAL A 55 4.06 -27.85 11.54
C VAL A 55 3.13 -28.32 12.64
N PRO A 56 3.31 -29.54 13.19
CA PRO A 56 2.47 -30.05 14.27
C PRO A 56 2.90 -29.51 15.64
N TYR A 57 1.94 -29.17 16.48
CA TYR A 57 2.20 -28.70 17.84
C TYR A 57 2.98 -29.72 18.69
N SER A 58 4.06 -29.27 19.31
CA SER A 58 4.81 -30.05 20.28
C SER A 58 5.54 -29.13 21.27
N GLN A 59 5.49 -29.48 22.56
CA GLN A 59 6.23 -28.77 23.61
C GLN A 59 7.66 -29.30 23.79
N SER A 60 8.11 -30.20 22.92
CA SER A 60 9.46 -30.81 22.99
C SER A 60 10.11 -30.80 21.60
N GLY A 61 11.47 -30.81 21.64
CA GLY A 61 12.25 -30.74 20.41
C GLY A 61 12.24 -29.39 19.75
N CYS A 62 12.53 -29.36 18.47
CA CYS A 62 12.38 -28.17 17.64
C CYS A 62 11.97 -28.54 16.21
N HIS A 63 11.29 -27.62 15.53
CA HIS A 63 11.10 -27.63 14.09
C HIS A 63 12.20 -26.78 13.47
N GLU A 64 12.92 -27.32 12.50
CA GLU A 64 14.01 -26.65 11.80
C GLU A 64 13.58 -26.32 10.36
N ASN A 65 13.69 -25.05 9.98
CA ASN A 65 13.55 -24.59 8.60
C ASN A 65 14.54 -23.46 8.29
N GLN A 66 14.37 -22.75 7.15
CA GLN A 66 15.26 -21.64 6.76
C GLN A 66 15.37 -20.52 7.80
N PHE A 67 14.48 -20.47 8.79
CA PHE A 67 14.46 -19.45 9.84
C PHE A 67 15.08 -19.92 11.16
N GLY A 68 15.56 -21.17 11.22
CA GLY A 68 16.22 -21.74 12.40
C GLY A 68 15.43 -22.86 13.06
N CYS A 69 15.87 -23.27 14.24
CA CYS A 69 15.31 -24.37 15.01
C CYS A 69 14.58 -23.84 16.24
N TYR A 70 13.24 -23.90 16.23
CA TYR A 70 12.39 -23.39 17.32
C TYR A 70 11.41 -24.44 17.80
N ARG A 71 11.08 -24.41 19.12
CA ARG A 71 10.11 -25.34 19.72
C ARG A 71 8.74 -25.10 19.06
N PRO A 72 8.09 -26.14 18.52
CA PRO A 72 6.84 -25.99 17.80
C PRO A 72 5.62 -25.95 18.73
N ASP A 73 5.61 -24.96 19.65
CA ASP A 73 4.47 -24.61 20.48
C ASP A 73 4.12 -23.12 20.29
N CYS A 74 3.08 -22.64 20.95
CA CYS A 74 2.59 -21.29 20.79
C CYS A 74 3.66 -20.20 20.96
N SER A 75 4.48 -20.30 22.01
CA SER A 75 5.52 -19.30 22.30
C SER A 75 6.78 -19.49 21.46
N GLY A 76 7.13 -20.72 21.08
CA GLY A 76 8.22 -20.98 20.15
C GLY A 76 7.90 -20.51 18.73
N TYR A 77 6.63 -20.64 18.28
CA TYR A 77 6.14 -20.09 17.03
C TYR A 77 6.32 -18.57 16.97
N VAL A 78 5.90 -17.86 18.02
CA VAL A 78 6.05 -16.39 18.09
C VAL A 78 7.54 -16.01 18.18
N SER A 79 8.36 -16.79 18.93
CA SER A 79 9.80 -16.57 19.00
C SER A 79 10.48 -16.71 17.63
N MET A 80 10.09 -17.71 16.84
CA MET A 80 10.55 -17.91 15.46
C MET A 80 10.11 -16.73 14.57
N ALA A 81 8.87 -16.33 14.67
CA ALA A 81 8.33 -15.23 13.87
C ALA A 81 9.04 -13.89 14.15
N TRP A 82 9.36 -13.60 15.41
CA TRP A 82 10.07 -12.37 15.79
C TRP A 82 11.61 -12.50 15.70
N HIS A 83 12.13 -13.61 15.17
CA HIS A 83 13.57 -13.88 15.04
C HIS A 83 14.30 -13.73 16.37
N LEU A 84 13.72 -14.27 17.45
CA LEU A 84 14.43 -14.34 18.71
C LEU A 84 15.55 -15.37 18.63
N SER A 85 16.61 -15.20 19.42
CA SER A 85 17.77 -16.12 19.43
C SER A 85 17.44 -17.50 19.96
N SER A 86 16.29 -17.67 20.66
CA SER A 86 15.81 -18.92 21.21
C SER A 86 14.30 -18.92 21.40
N SER A 87 13.73 -20.12 21.56
CA SER A 87 12.31 -20.25 21.91
C SER A 87 12.06 -19.81 23.33
N LEU A 88 11.46 -18.66 23.54
CA LEU A 88 11.00 -18.21 24.85
C LEU A 88 9.76 -19.01 25.28
N THR A 89 9.43 -18.92 26.56
CA THR A 89 8.12 -19.30 27.09
C THR A 89 7.14 -18.14 26.96
N THR A 90 5.85 -18.40 27.18
CA THR A 90 4.83 -17.36 27.27
C THR A 90 5.21 -16.27 28.27
N TRP A 91 5.77 -16.64 29.43
CA TRP A 91 6.32 -15.71 30.42
C TRP A 91 7.49 -14.88 29.88
N GLY A 92 8.43 -15.50 29.21
CA GLY A 92 9.59 -14.79 28.63
C GLY A 92 9.19 -13.77 27.56
N LEU A 93 8.06 -13.99 26.87
CA LEU A 93 7.57 -13.04 25.89
C LEU A 93 7.05 -11.72 26.52
N TRP A 94 6.63 -11.74 27.81
CA TRP A 94 6.27 -10.49 28.50
C TRP A 94 7.47 -9.54 28.63
N ASP A 95 8.67 -10.08 28.84
CA ASP A 95 9.88 -9.27 29.07
C ASP A 95 10.38 -8.56 27.82
N VAL A 96 10.05 -9.10 26.63
CA VAL A 96 10.49 -8.55 25.33
C VAL A 96 9.38 -7.79 24.62
N THR A 97 8.22 -7.57 25.27
CA THR A 97 7.06 -6.90 24.67
C THR A 97 6.53 -5.76 25.54
N SER A 98 5.88 -4.81 24.93
CA SER A 98 5.15 -3.73 25.60
C SER A 98 3.65 -3.83 25.34
N GLY A 99 2.82 -3.43 26.33
CA GLY A 99 1.36 -3.37 26.18
C GLY A 99 0.94 -2.28 25.22
N ILE A 100 -0.06 -2.56 24.38
CA ILE A 100 -0.66 -1.60 23.46
C ILE A 100 -2.19 -1.62 23.59
N PRO A 101 -2.90 -0.54 23.21
CA PRO A 101 -4.36 -0.57 23.06
C PRO A 101 -4.77 -1.58 21.99
N ALA A 102 -5.96 -2.19 22.17
CA ALA A 102 -6.50 -3.14 21.19
C ALA A 102 -6.71 -2.52 19.80
N ASP A 103 -7.07 -1.25 19.73
CA ASP A 103 -7.26 -0.52 18.48
C ASP A 103 -5.95 -0.20 17.75
N ASP A 104 -4.81 -0.33 18.44
CA ASP A 104 -3.48 -0.16 17.86
C ASP A 104 -2.86 -1.48 17.36
N LEU A 105 -3.59 -2.61 17.46
CA LEU A 105 -3.13 -3.89 16.95
C LEU A 105 -2.86 -3.85 15.45
N GLN A 106 -1.70 -4.35 15.07
CA GLN A 106 -1.25 -4.49 13.70
C GLN A 106 -0.67 -5.89 13.45
N PRO A 107 -0.59 -6.34 12.18
CA PRO A 107 0.00 -7.64 11.88
C PRO A 107 1.38 -7.84 12.55
N GLY A 108 1.56 -9.00 13.21
CA GLY A 108 2.78 -9.32 13.93
C GLY A 108 2.82 -8.89 15.41
N ASP A 109 1.84 -8.14 15.90
CA ASP A 109 1.64 -7.94 17.33
C ASP A 109 1.12 -9.24 17.96
N ALA A 110 1.35 -9.44 19.25
CA ALA A 110 0.90 -10.62 19.97
C ALA A 110 -0.39 -10.38 20.75
N LEU A 111 -1.20 -11.41 20.84
CA LEU A 111 -2.23 -11.58 21.83
C LEU A 111 -1.71 -12.59 22.85
N LEU A 112 -1.37 -12.10 24.05
CA LEU A 112 -0.67 -12.85 25.08
C LEU A 112 -1.52 -13.01 26.33
N ARG A 113 -1.62 -14.24 26.85
CA ARG A 113 -2.30 -14.54 28.10
C ARG A 113 -1.46 -15.52 28.94
N ASP A 114 -1.31 -15.21 30.22
CA ASP A 114 -0.58 -16.01 31.20
C ASP A 114 -1.37 -16.18 32.51
N SER A 115 -2.69 -16.15 32.45
CA SER A 115 -3.56 -16.20 33.62
C SER A 115 -4.63 -17.29 33.53
N GLY A 116 -5.08 -17.77 34.69
CA GLY A 116 -6.18 -18.72 34.77
C GLY A 116 -5.83 -20.14 34.35
N GLY A 117 -4.54 -20.52 34.35
CA GLY A 117 -4.08 -21.88 34.03
C GLY A 117 -4.04 -22.18 32.53
N VAL A 118 -4.17 -21.17 31.69
CA VAL A 118 -4.04 -21.27 30.24
C VAL A 118 -3.05 -20.21 29.78
N ASP A 119 -1.81 -20.67 29.56
CA ASP A 119 -0.74 -19.83 28.99
C ASP A 119 -0.76 -20.02 27.49
N HIS A 120 -1.06 -18.96 26.75
CA HIS A 120 -1.09 -19.03 25.29
C HIS A 120 -0.73 -17.68 24.65
N VAL A 121 -0.20 -17.74 23.44
CA VAL A 121 0.12 -16.58 22.61
C VAL A 121 -0.19 -16.87 21.15
N ALA A 122 -0.75 -15.87 20.47
CA ALA A 122 -0.99 -15.88 19.03
C ALA A 122 -0.50 -14.57 18.42
N LEU A 123 -0.13 -14.59 17.15
CA LEU A 123 0.16 -13.37 16.38
C LEU A 123 -1.12 -12.81 15.76
N PHE A 124 -1.40 -11.55 16.01
CA PHE A 124 -2.50 -10.84 15.36
C PHE A 124 -2.18 -10.63 13.87
N LEU A 125 -3.17 -10.84 13.02
CA LEU A 125 -3.06 -10.59 11.59
C LEU A 125 -3.96 -9.41 11.16
N ARG A 126 -5.24 -9.45 11.49
CA ARG A 126 -6.23 -8.42 11.15
C ARG A 126 -7.52 -8.62 11.94
N TRP A 127 -8.37 -7.63 11.90
CA TRP A 127 -9.75 -7.80 12.32
C TRP A 127 -10.58 -8.47 11.21
N ALA A 128 -11.44 -9.41 11.56
CA ALA A 128 -12.39 -10.02 10.62
C ALA A 128 -13.62 -9.15 10.38
N ASP A 129 -13.84 -8.13 11.22
CA ASP A 129 -15.00 -7.25 11.15
C ASP A 129 -14.60 -5.78 11.48
N PRO A 130 -15.34 -4.79 10.91
CA PRO A 130 -15.06 -3.38 11.16
C PRO A 130 -15.28 -2.90 12.60
N ALA A 131 -15.98 -3.70 13.42
CA ALA A 131 -16.23 -3.38 14.83
C ALA A 131 -15.09 -3.82 15.75
N HIS A 132 -14.02 -4.40 15.21
CA HIS A 132 -12.84 -4.89 15.94
C HIS A 132 -13.21 -5.90 17.05
N THR A 133 -14.16 -6.78 16.77
CA THR A 133 -14.63 -7.77 17.75
C THR A 133 -14.07 -9.17 17.52
N ARG A 134 -13.60 -9.49 16.31
CA ARG A 134 -13.11 -10.82 15.94
C ARG A 134 -11.71 -10.74 15.32
N PRO A 135 -10.65 -10.95 16.12
CA PRO A 135 -9.31 -10.99 15.56
C PRO A 135 -9.11 -12.24 14.71
N VAL A 136 -8.40 -12.08 13.60
CA VAL A 136 -7.78 -13.16 12.84
C VAL A 136 -6.35 -13.27 13.33
N VAL A 137 -5.95 -14.48 13.70
CA VAL A 137 -4.62 -14.74 14.29
C VAL A 137 -3.91 -15.84 13.52
N ARG A 138 -2.58 -15.90 13.68
CA ARG A 138 -1.73 -17.03 13.30
C ARG A 138 -1.14 -17.63 14.57
N GLU A 139 -1.28 -18.93 14.74
CA GLU A 139 -0.91 -19.57 15.99
C GLU A 139 -0.52 -21.04 15.82
N GLU A 140 0.33 -21.53 16.72
CA GLU A 140 0.41 -22.92 17.13
C GLU A 140 -0.51 -23.12 18.33
N TYR A 141 -1.63 -23.82 18.11
CA TYR A 141 -2.76 -23.76 19.04
C TYR A 141 -2.65 -24.76 20.20
N ASP A 142 -2.60 -26.06 19.92
CA ASP A 142 -2.63 -27.13 20.92
C ASP A 142 -2.26 -28.48 20.31
N PHE A 143 -2.08 -29.51 21.14
CA PHE A 143 -1.82 -30.87 20.70
C PHE A 143 -2.88 -31.39 19.72
N GLY A 144 -2.43 -32.07 18.68
CA GLY A 144 -3.31 -32.60 17.63
C GLY A 144 -3.68 -31.58 16.54
N HIS A 145 -3.16 -30.35 16.65
CA HIS A 145 -3.28 -29.30 15.65
C HIS A 145 -1.94 -29.02 14.96
N VAL A 146 -1.98 -28.26 13.91
CA VAL A 146 -0.82 -27.70 13.19
C VAL A 146 -0.90 -26.17 13.23
N ALA A 147 0.22 -25.50 12.91
CA ALA A 147 0.20 -24.05 12.73
C ALA A 147 -0.89 -23.63 11.77
N GLU A 148 -1.72 -22.69 12.16
CA GLU A 148 -2.89 -22.28 11.37
C GLU A 148 -3.25 -20.80 11.50
N GLU A 149 -4.04 -20.30 10.55
CA GLU A 149 -4.70 -18.99 10.60
C GLU A 149 -6.16 -19.20 11.02
N ARG A 150 -6.59 -18.52 12.08
CA ARG A 150 -7.93 -18.68 12.66
C ARG A 150 -8.62 -17.37 12.96
N VAL A 151 -9.94 -17.38 12.93
CA VAL A 151 -10.78 -16.29 13.47
C VAL A 151 -11.20 -16.65 14.90
N TRP A 152 -10.86 -15.80 15.85
CA TRP A 152 -11.38 -15.92 17.22
C TRP A 152 -12.75 -15.24 17.32
N ASN A 153 -13.79 -16.02 17.43
CA ASN A 153 -15.18 -15.52 17.41
C ASN A 153 -15.63 -14.86 18.72
N ASP A 154 -14.89 -15.06 19.82
CA ASP A 154 -15.25 -14.51 21.15
C ASP A 154 -14.34 -13.35 21.56
N GLY A 155 -13.78 -12.62 20.58
CA GLY A 155 -12.93 -11.48 20.81
C GLY A 155 -11.58 -11.84 21.45
N LEU A 156 -11.01 -10.91 22.21
CA LEU A 156 -9.69 -11.07 22.82
C LEU A 156 -9.66 -12.03 24.02
N ARG A 157 -10.80 -12.39 24.60
CA ARG A 157 -10.94 -13.42 25.68
C ARG A 157 -9.95 -13.30 26.84
N GLY A 158 -9.64 -12.09 27.27
CA GLY A 158 -8.64 -11.85 28.34
C GLY A 158 -7.20 -11.93 27.89
N PHE A 159 -6.93 -12.03 26.58
CA PHE A 159 -5.61 -11.82 26.02
C PHE A 159 -5.24 -10.34 26.05
N SER A 160 -4.00 -10.06 26.36
CA SER A 160 -3.43 -8.72 26.38
C SER A 160 -2.74 -8.45 25.03
N PRO A 161 -3.13 -7.37 24.32
CA PRO A 161 -2.42 -6.93 23.14
C PRO A 161 -1.00 -6.46 23.51
N ARG A 162 0.02 -7.02 22.84
CA ARG A 162 1.42 -6.77 23.10
C ARG A 162 2.19 -6.59 21.81
N ARG A 163 3.16 -5.68 21.79
CA ARG A 163 4.10 -5.47 20.69
C ARG A 163 5.50 -5.86 21.08
N TYR A 164 6.18 -6.61 20.22
CA TYR A 164 7.59 -6.89 20.38
C TYR A 164 8.39 -5.58 20.34
N ASN A 165 9.27 -5.36 21.33
CA ASN A 165 9.96 -4.08 21.52
C ASN A 165 10.92 -3.74 20.36
N ALA A 166 11.36 -4.71 19.58
CA ALA A 166 12.19 -4.51 18.39
C ALA A 166 11.43 -4.69 17.06
N LEU A 167 10.09 -4.69 17.09
CA LEU A 167 9.29 -4.70 15.87
C LEU A 167 9.37 -3.34 15.20
N ASP A 168 9.90 -3.30 13.97
CA ASP A 168 10.09 -2.07 13.20
C ASP A 168 8.85 -1.77 12.36
N ASP A 169 8.07 -0.81 12.85
CA ASP A 169 6.85 -0.34 12.18
C ASP A 169 7.13 0.46 10.90
N LEU A 170 8.35 0.95 10.71
CA LEU A 170 8.67 1.81 9.57
C LEU A 170 8.94 1.00 8.30
N VAL A 171 9.37 -0.26 8.42
CA VAL A 171 9.64 -1.11 7.26
C VAL A 171 8.31 -1.41 6.54
N PRO A 172 8.13 -0.96 5.28
CA PRO A 172 6.94 -1.30 4.50
C PRO A 172 6.83 -2.82 4.32
N TYR A 173 5.60 -3.33 4.22
CA TYR A 173 5.37 -4.76 3.96
C TYR A 173 4.17 -4.96 3.00
N GLY A 174 3.98 -6.20 2.53
CA GLY A 174 2.89 -6.53 1.63
C GLY A 174 2.86 -5.70 0.34
N THR A 175 1.68 -5.36 -0.13
CA THR A 175 1.49 -4.62 -1.39
C THR A 175 2.07 -3.19 -1.33
N ILE A 176 2.10 -2.57 -0.14
CA ILE A 176 2.73 -1.26 0.05
C ILE A 176 4.24 -1.35 -0.16
N ALA A 177 4.92 -2.40 0.36
CA ALA A 177 6.34 -2.63 0.12
C ALA A 177 6.63 -2.85 -1.37
N VAL A 178 5.87 -3.73 -2.04
CA VAL A 178 6.01 -3.98 -3.48
C VAL A 178 5.89 -2.68 -4.28
N LYS A 179 4.92 -1.84 -3.94
CA LYS A 179 4.75 -0.53 -4.58
C LYS A 179 5.94 0.40 -4.31
N TYR A 180 6.36 0.52 -3.07
CA TYR A 180 7.50 1.35 -2.66
C TYR A 180 8.79 0.97 -3.38
N ASP A 181 9.09 -0.34 -3.41
CA ASP A 181 10.27 -0.89 -4.08
C ASP A 181 10.23 -0.66 -5.59
N SER A 182 9.05 -0.82 -6.22
CA SER A 182 8.86 -0.56 -7.66
C SER A 182 9.13 0.89 -8.05
N MET A 183 8.99 1.82 -7.11
CA MET A 183 9.31 3.25 -7.29
C MET A 183 10.78 3.59 -7.04
N GLY A 184 11.58 2.64 -6.51
CA GLY A 184 12.98 2.85 -6.16
C GLY A 184 13.23 3.01 -4.65
N GLY A 185 12.26 2.64 -3.81
CA GLY A 185 12.39 2.63 -2.35
C GLY A 185 12.79 3.98 -1.76
N PRO A 186 13.76 3.99 -0.84
CA PRO A 186 14.23 5.23 -0.18
C PRO A 186 14.79 6.31 -1.12
N GLY A 187 15.23 5.90 -2.32
CA GLY A 187 15.72 6.80 -3.37
C GLY A 187 14.62 7.40 -4.24
N SER A 188 13.37 7.00 -4.06
CA SER A 188 12.24 7.49 -4.84
C SER A 188 11.81 8.90 -4.41
N VAL A 189 10.85 9.46 -5.16
CA VAL A 189 10.20 10.74 -4.82
C VAL A 189 9.56 10.72 -3.42
N LEU A 190 9.18 9.54 -2.90
CA LEU A 190 8.56 9.40 -1.57
C LEU A 190 9.55 9.60 -0.42
N GLY A 191 10.84 9.28 -0.62
CA GLY A 191 11.84 9.28 0.44
C GLY A 191 11.64 8.12 1.43
N GLN A 192 12.16 8.27 2.65
CA GLN A 192 12.07 7.27 3.73
C GLN A 192 10.66 7.19 4.32
N PRO A 193 10.23 6.01 4.80
CA PRO A 193 9.03 5.89 5.60
C PRO A 193 9.18 6.66 6.92
N ILE A 194 8.14 7.34 7.36
CA ILE A 194 8.13 8.16 8.60
C ILE A 194 7.09 7.69 9.61
N ARG A 195 6.18 6.82 9.18
CA ARG A 195 5.19 6.15 10.05
C ARG A 195 4.92 4.76 9.53
N GLY A 196 4.57 3.87 10.46
CA GLY A 196 4.07 2.54 10.15
C GLY A 196 2.75 2.56 9.38
N GLU A 197 2.45 1.44 8.74
CA GLU A 197 1.19 1.23 8.02
C GLU A 197 -0.02 1.32 8.97
N ARG A 198 -1.09 1.96 8.52
CA ARG A 198 -2.32 2.20 9.28
C ARG A 198 -3.55 1.94 8.44
N ASP A 199 -4.66 1.69 9.12
CA ASP A 199 -5.95 1.57 8.45
C ASP A 199 -6.40 2.92 7.88
N SER A 200 -6.96 2.88 6.67
CA SER A 200 -7.67 3.98 6.04
C SER A 200 -9.13 3.99 6.51
N SER A 201 -9.74 5.15 6.49
CA SER A 201 -11.14 5.34 6.93
C SER A 201 -12.18 4.58 6.09
N LEU A 202 -11.83 4.07 4.91
CA LEU A 202 -12.70 3.34 4.00
C LEU A 202 -12.33 1.86 3.83
N GLY A 203 -11.58 1.28 4.77
CA GLY A 203 -11.27 -0.15 4.79
C GLY A 203 -10.03 -0.55 3.98
N GLY A 204 -9.26 0.39 3.47
CA GLY A 204 -7.91 0.17 2.93
C GLY A 204 -6.85 0.44 4.00
N ARG A 205 -5.60 0.49 3.57
CA ARG A 205 -4.46 0.83 4.42
C ARG A 205 -3.57 1.86 3.74
N PHE A 206 -2.77 2.56 4.52
CA PHE A 206 -1.79 3.48 3.97
C PHE A 206 -0.53 3.54 4.83
N GLN A 207 0.58 3.93 4.22
CA GLN A 207 1.81 4.26 4.92
C GLN A 207 2.30 5.63 4.50
N GLN A 208 2.85 6.37 5.47
CA GLN A 208 3.39 7.71 5.25
C GLN A 208 4.91 7.67 5.05
N PHE A 209 5.35 8.44 4.09
CA PHE A 209 6.75 8.66 3.73
C PHE A 209 7.07 10.16 3.88
N GLN A 210 8.35 10.51 3.76
CA GLN A 210 8.79 11.91 3.90
C GLN A 210 8.04 12.88 2.98
N ASN A 211 7.78 12.48 1.74
CA ASN A 211 7.21 13.35 0.72
C ASN A 211 5.88 12.84 0.13
N GLY A 212 5.30 11.79 0.70
CA GLY A 212 4.10 11.18 0.14
C GLY A 212 3.48 10.12 1.01
N ILE A 213 2.50 9.46 0.45
CA ILE A 213 1.84 8.28 1.01
C ILE A 213 1.72 7.21 -0.06
N ILE A 214 1.65 5.95 0.36
CA ILE A 214 1.14 4.86 -0.46
C ILE A 214 -0.18 4.43 0.16
N LEU A 215 -1.24 4.45 -0.64
CA LEU A 215 -2.57 3.96 -0.29
C LEU A 215 -2.79 2.61 -0.93
N TRP A 216 -3.19 1.64 -0.13
CA TRP A 216 -3.60 0.31 -0.55
C TRP A 216 -5.11 0.14 -0.35
N HIS A 217 -5.78 -0.34 -1.38
CA HIS A 217 -7.16 -0.80 -1.33
C HIS A 217 -7.25 -2.07 -2.17
N PRO A 218 -8.21 -2.98 -1.94
CA PRO A 218 -8.00 -4.40 -2.26
C PRO A 218 -7.23 -4.65 -3.55
N ASP A 219 -6.14 -5.40 -3.42
CA ASP A 219 -5.26 -5.91 -4.47
C ASP A 219 -4.27 -4.92 -5.10
N VAL A 220 -4.42 -3.60 -4.94
CA VAL A 220 -3.53 -2.60 -5.56
C VAL A 220 -3.09 -1.52 -4.59
N ALA A 221 -1.90 -0.96 -4.81
CA ALA A 221 -1.38 0.18 -4.08
C ALA A 221 -0.88 1.25 -5.05
N TYR A 222 -1.22 2.50 -4.77
CA TYR A 222 -0.80 3.66 -5.55
C TYR A 222 -0.18 4.72 -4.64
N ALA A 223 0.79 5.44 -5.18
CA ALA A 223 1.43 6.54 -4.48
C ALA A 223 0.70 7.86 -4.74
N VAL A 224 0.62 8.70 -3.71
CA VAL A 224 0.15 10.08 -3.80
C VAL A 224 1.19 10.98 -3.15
N TYR A 225 1.65 12.01 -3.85
CA TYR A 225 2.72 12.88 -3.37
C TYR A 225 2.59 14.31 -3.89
N GLY A 226 3.45 15.22 -3.42
CA GLY A 226 3.52 16.59 -3.90
C GLY A 226 2.23 17.38 -3.69
N ASP A 227 1.92 18.24 -4.68
CA ASP A 227 0.76 19.13 -4.62
C ASP A 227 -0.57 18.38 -4.74
N VAL A 228 -0.59 17.20 -5.40
CA VAL A 228 -1.77 16.32 -5.44
C VAL A 228 -2.08 15.81 -4.03
N LEU A 229 -1.07 15.37 -3.27
CA LEU A 229 -1.26 14.94 -1.88
C LEU A 229 -1.74 16.09 -0.99
N SER A 230 -1.15 17.27 -1.15
CA SER A 230 -1.55 18.47 -0.39
C SER A 230 -3.02 18.80 -0.61
N LYS A 231 -3.47 18.74 -1.86
CA LYS A 231 -4.88 18.94 -2.23
C LYS A 231 -5.79 17.83 -1.72
N PHE A 232 -5.34 16.58 -1.81
CA PHE A 232 -6.06 15.42 -1.33
C PHE A 232 -6.38 15.55 0.17
N TRP A 233 -5.38 15.87 1.00
CA TRP A 233 -5.57 16.08 2.43
C TRP A 233 -6.46 17.30 2.74
N ALA A 234 -6.30 18.38 2.00
CA ALA A 234 -7.07 19.62 2.23
C ALA A 234 -8.56 19.47 1.90
N THR A 235 -8.95 18.41 1.19
CA THR A 235 -10.32 18.19 0.70
C THR A 235 -10.94 16.88 1.20
N ASP A 236 -10.63 16.47 2.42
CA ASP A 236 -11.16 15.28 3.13
C ASP A 236 -10.74 13.94 2.53
N ALA A 237 -9.63 13.92 1.79
CA ALA A 237 -8.92 12.73 1.35
C ALA A 237 -9.84 11.64 0.75
N GLU A 238 -9.59 10.37 1.13
CA GLU A 238 -10.34 9.23 0.61
C GLU A 238 -11.83 9.25 0.97
N ARG A 239 -12.25 9.93 2.03
CA ARG A 239 -13.67 10.07 2.39
C ARG A 239 -14.45 10.77 1.28
N ARG A 240 -13.85 11.78 0.68
CA ARG A 240 -14.46 12.53 -0.41
C ARG A 240 -14.15 11.91 -1.76
N TRP A 241 -12.89 11.57 -2.03
CA TRP A 241 -12.42 11.23 -3.37
C TRP A 241 -12.28 9.72 -3.63
N GLY A 242 -12.37 8.89 -2.57
CA GLY A 242 -12.06 7.47 -2.67
C GLY A 242 -10.55 7.22 -2.77
N PHE A 243 -10.18 6.02 -3.19
CA PHE A 243 -8.79 5.64 -3.39
C PHE A 243 -8.27 6.09 -4.75
N PRO A 244 -6.94 6.32 -4.91
CA PRO A 244 -6.36 6.52 -6.22
C PRO A 244 -6.56 5.25 -7.08
N THR A 245 -6.83 5.42 -8.36
CA THR A 245 -7.02 4.33 -9.32
C THR A 245 -5.84 4.14 -10.24
N MET A 246 -4.86 5.02 -10.15
CA MET A 246 -3.58 4.97 -10.87
C MET A 246 -2.53 5.81 -10.13
N ASP A 247 -1.27 5.67 -10.54
CA ASP A 247 -0.21 6.60 -10.14
C ASP A 247 -0.34 7.93 -10.88
N GLU A 248 0.28 8.96 -10.30
CA GLU A 248 0.42 10.25 -10.97
C GLU A 248 1.15 10.10 -12.31
N ALA A 249 0.59 10.72 -13.36
CA ALA A 249 1.12 10.68 -14.72
C ALA A 249 1.24 12.09 -15.33
N ASP A 250 2.02 12.18 -16.42
CA ASP A 250 2.15 13.41 -17.19
C ASP A 250 0.84 13.72 -17.91
N ALA A 251 0.33 14.93 -17.71
CA ALA A 251 -0.83 15.44 -18.43
C ALA A 251 -0.44 15.96 -19.82
N SER A 252 -1.44 16.13 -20.68
CA SER A 252 -1.26 16.69 -22.01
C SER A 252 -0.79 18.16 -21.92
N ARG A 253 -0.14 18.62 -22.96
CA ARG A 253 0.29 20.01 -23.05
C ARG A 253 -0.91 20.93 -23.29
N ALA A 254 -1.09 21.94 -22.45
CA ALA A 254 -2.09 22.98 -22.64
C ALA A 254 -1.78 23.87 -23.87
N PRO A 255 -2.75 24.67 -24.37
CA PRO A 255 -2.56 25.55 -25.52
C PRO A 255 -1.46 26.60 -25.33
N ASP A 256 -1.15 27.00 -24.10
CA ASP A 256 -0.05 27.92 -23.76
C ASP A 256 1.32 27.23 -23.67
N GLY A 257 1.36 25.92 -23.92
CA GLY A 257 2.57 25.11 -23.85
C GLY A 257 2.86 24.51 -22.46
N THR A 258 2.10 24.85 -21.44
CA THR A 258 2.26 24.32 -20.07
C THR A 258 2.07 22.81 -20.06
N ARG A 259 2.93 22.11 -19.33
CA ARG A 259 2.76 20.71 -18.96
C ARG A 259 2.52 20.60 -17.48
N GLY A 260 1.56 19.77 -17.12
CA GLY A 260 1.23 19.42 -15.75
C GLY A 260 1.22 17.93 -15.51
N ARG A 261 0.57 17.56 -14.44
CA ARG A 261 0.41 16.17 -14.03
C ARG A 261 -1.02 15.91 -13.62
N TYR A 262 -1.43 14.64 -13.65
CA TYR A 262 -2.75 14.24 -13.23
C TYR A 262 -2.73 12.92 -12.47
N GLN A 263 -3.74 12.74 -11.64
CA GLN A 263 -4.00 11.48 -10.96
C GLN A 263 -5.50 11.27 -10.83
N PHE A 264 -5.98 10.09 -11.21
CA PHE A 264 -7.37 9.70 -11.00
C PHE A 264 -7.56 9.07 -9.63
N PHE A 265 -8.65 9.47 -9.02
CA PHE A 265 -9.24 8.84 -7.86
C PHE A 265 -10.62 8.30 -8.23
N GLU A 266 -11.22 7.48 -7.37
CA GLU A 266 -12.55 6.88 -7.66
C GLU A 266 -13.63 7.91 -7.99
N ARG A 267 -13.51 9.15 -7.44
CA ARG A 267 -14.55 10.19 -7.55
C ARG A 267 -14.02 11.52 -8.05
N GLY A 268 -12.84 11.56 -8.68
CA GLY A 268 -12.32 12.82 -9.23
C GLY A 268 -11.00 12.69 -9.92
N LEU A 269 -10.74 13.62 -10.80
CA LEU A 269 -9.47 13.83 -11.48
C LEU A 269 -8.74 15.00 -10.83
N PHE A 270 -7.59 14.74 -10.24
CA PHE A 270 -6.67 15.77 -9.76
C PHE A 270 -5.75 16.18 -10.89
N LEU A 271 -5.80 17.45 -11.25
CA LEU A 271 -4.97 18.07 -12.27
C LEU A 271 -4.12 19.15 -11.64
N TRP A 272 -2.81 19.04 -11.84
CA TRP A 272 -1.82 20.01 -11.40
C TRP A 272 -1.10 20.64 -12.57
N SER A 273 -0.84 21.94 -12.49
CA SER A 273 0.12 22.61 -13.34
C SER A 273 0.93 23.65 -12.55
N PRO A 274 2.16 23.97 -13.00
CA PRO A 274 2.98 24.96 -12.29
C PRO A 274 2.37 26.37 -12.28
N SER A 275 1.44 26.68 -13.19
CA SER A 275 0.79 27.99 -13.29
C SER A 275 -0.54 28.09 -12.55
N THR A 276 -1.23 26.96 -12.31
CA THR A 276 -2.57 26.98 -11.70
C THR A 276 -2.62 26.29 -10.33
N GLY A 277 -1.63 25.47 -9.99
CA GLY A 277 -1.69 24.57 -8.82
C GLY A 277 -2.55 23.34 -9.07
N THR A 278 -2.96 22.66 -8.00
CA THR A 278 -3.81 21.47 -8.07
C THR A 278 -5.28 21.80 -7.89
N HIS A 279 -6.09 21.39 -8.83
CA HIS A 279 -7.55 21.46 -8.78
C HIS A 279 -8.18 20.10 -9.09
N VAL A 280 -9.39 19.88 -8.57
CA VAL A 280 -10.14 18.64 -8.81
C VAL A 280 -11.24 18.90 -9.80
N VAL A 281 -11.35 18.03 -10.81
CA VAL A 281 -12.42 18.02 -11.82
C VAL A 281 -13.23 16.74 -11.60
N HIS A 282 -14.53 16.86 -11.41
CA HIS A 282 -15.37 15.71 -11.07
C HIS A 282 -16.78 15.81 -11.66
N ASP A 283 -17.52 14.70 -11.57
CA ASP A 283 -18.94 14.61 -11.99
C ASP A 283 -19.19 15.18 -13.40
N ALA A 284 -20.30 15.88 -13.57
CA ALA A 284 -20.73 16.44 -14.87
C ALA A 284 -19.73 17.45 -15.47
N ILE A 285 -18.97 18.15 -14.63
CA ILE A 285 -17.89 19.05 -15.09
C ILE A 285 -16.77 18.22 -15.71
N TYR A 286 -16.43 17.06 -15.12
CA TYR A 286 -15.43 16.14 -15.69
C TYR A 286 -15.88 15.60 -17.06
N ASP A 287 -17.15 15.18 -17.19
CA ASP A 287 -17.68 14.66 -18.46
C ASP A 287 -17.58 15.71 -19.56
N ALA A 288 -17.94 16.97 -19.25
CA ALA A 288 -17.82 18.07 -20.20
C ALA A 288 -16.36 18.44 -20.52
N PHE A 289 -15.47 18.39 -19.53
CA PHE A 289 -14.03 18.58 -19.71
C PHE A 289 -13.44 17.51 -20.64
N HIS A 290 -13.81 16.25 -20.40
CA HIS A 290 -13.39 15.13 -21.24
C HIS A 290 -13.88 15.29 -22.69
N ALA A 291 -15.17 15.58 -22.88
CA ALA A 291 -15.76 15.80 -24.19
C ALA A 291 -15.20 17.04 -24.91
N GLY A 292 -14.81 18.07 -24.16
CA GLY A 292 -14.26 19.34 -24.66
C GLY A 292 -12.79 19.28 -25.09
N GLY A 293 -12.12 18.12 -24.96
CA GLY A 293 -10.75 17.92 -25.43
C GLY A 293 -9.69 18.10 -24.33
N HIS A 294 -10.08 17.99 -23.06
CA HIS A 294 -9.20 18.03 -21.90
C HIS A 294 -8.37 19.32 -21.78
N GLU A 295 -7.29 19.25 -21.02
CA GLU A 295 -6.34 20.36 -20.85
C GLU A 295 -5.65 20.78 -22.16
N SER A 296 -5.61 19.89 -23.16
CA SER A 296 -5.02 20.19 -24.47
C SER A 296 -5.80 21.25 -25.25
N VAL A 297 -7.10 21.39 -24.98
CA VAL A 297 -7.99 22.37 -25.62
C VAL A 297 -8.44 23.45 -24.62
N LEU A 298 -8.92 23.02 -23.46
CA LEU A 298 -9.54 23.92 -22.46
C LEU A 298 -8.50 24.52 -21.50
N GLY A 299 -7.26 24.01 -21.51
CA GLY A 299 -6.23 24.37 -20.52
C GLY A 299 -6.47 23.71 -19.16
N TYR A 300 -5.57 23.95 -18.22
CA TYR A 300 -5.67 23.46 -16.85
C TYR A 300 -6.74 24.23 -16.07
N PRO A 301 -7.41 23.56 -15.08
CA PRO A 301 -8.33 24.24 -14.19
C PRO A 301 -7.60 25.31 -13.37
N THR A 302 -8.24 26.47 -13.21
CA THR A 302 -7.73 27.62 -12.43
C THR A 302 -8.49 27.81 -11.12
N THR A 303 -9.60 27.10 -10.94
CA THR A 303 -10.40 27.05 -9.71
C THR A 303 -10.87 25.62 -9.49
N ASP A 304 -11.25 25.31 -8.26
CA ASP A 304 -12.15 24.18 -8.02
C ASP A 304 -13.55 24.51 -8.51
N GLU A 305 -14.44 23.52 -8.53
CA GLU A 305 -15.85 23.70 -8.79
C GLU A 305 -16.48 24.60 -7.72
N THR A 306 -17.25 25.57 -8.15
CA THR A 306 -17.95 26.55 -7.30
C THR A 306 -19.43 26.64 -7.66
N ASP A 307 -20.24 27.11 -6.72
CA ASP A 307 -21.64 27.41 -6.97
C ASP A 307 -21.78 28.54 -7.99
N GLU A 308 -22.81 28.44 -8.83
CA GLU A 308 -23.23 29.46 -9.76
C GLU A 308 -24.66 29.93 -9.47
N ALA A 309 -24.96 31.18 -9.77
CA ALA A 309 -26.30 31.75 -9.55
C ALA A 309 -27.39 30.92 -10.24
N GLY A 310 -28.50 30.69 -9.56
CA GLY A 310 -29.63 29.92 -10.07
C GLY A 310 -29.53 28.41 -9.74
N GLY A 311 -28.60 27.98 -8.91
CA GLY A 311 -28.47 26.57 -8.46
C GLY A 311 -27.57 25.73 -9.34
N GLY A 312 -26.81 26.37 -10.22
CA GLY A 312 -25.79 25.72 -11.04
C GLY A 312 -24.43 25.58 -10.34
N ARG A 313 -23.52 25.00 -11.07
CA ARG A 313 -22.09 24.83 -10.69
C ARG A 313 -21.23 25.28 -11.86
N MET A 314 -20.04 25.78 -11.57
CA MET A 314 -19.05 26.09 -12.61
C MET A 314 -17.64 25.83 -12.18
N GLN A 315 -16.77 25.59 -13.15
CA GLN A 315 -15.32 25.52 -12.96
C GLN A 315 -14.61 26.28 -14.08
N ARG A 316 -13.62 27.08 -13.70
CA ARG A 316 -12.83 27.85 -14.66
C ARG A 316 -11.57 27.11 -15.05
N PHE A 317 -11.24 27.16 -16.32
CA PHE A 317 -10.04 26.65 -16.95
C PHE A 317 -9.27 27.81 -17.60
N GLN A 318 -8.04 27.57 -18.02
CA GLN A 318 -7.19 28.62 -18.62
C GLN A 318 -7.83 29.26 -19.88
N LYS A 319 -8.62 28.49 -20.65
CA LYS A 319 -9.23 28.92 -21.91
C LYS A 319 -10.77 28.93 -21.91
N ALA A 320 -11.37 28.31 -20.90
CA ALA A 320 -12.81 28.11 -20.89
C ALA A 320 -13.36 28.15 -19.45
N THR A 321 -14.66 28.27 -19.36
CA THR A 321 -15.45 27.97 -18.17
C THR A 321 -16.45 26.88 -18.52
N ILE A 322 -16.49 25.83 -17.73
CA ILE A 322 -17.52 24.78 -17.82
C ILE A 322 -18.57 25.09 -16.76
N HIS A 323 -19.81 25.06 -17.17
CA HIS A 323 -20.99 25.29 -16.36
C HIS A 323 -21.85 24.03 -16.34
N TRP A 324 -22.56 23.83 -15.26
CA TRP A 324 -23.58 22.80 -15.10
C TRP A 324 -24.79 23.34 -14.39
N HIS A 325 -25.98 22.93 -14.84
CA HIS A 325 -27.24 23.23 -14.16
C HIS A 325 -28.18 22.03 -14.24
N PRO A 326 -28.96 21.72 -13.19
CA PRO A 326 -29.82 20.54 -13.20
C PRO A 326 -30.82 20.51 -14.36
N ASP A 327 -31.35 21.66 -14.76
CA ASP A 327 -32.35 21.74 -15.85
C ASP A 327 -31.75 21.89 -17.25
N LYS A 328 -30.47 22.30 -17.36
CA LYS A 328 -29.84 22.66 -18.66
C LYS A 328 -28.69 21.72 -19.05
N GLY A 329 -28.25 20.85 -18.13
CA GLY A 329 -27.04 20.07 -18.34
C GLY A 329 -25.75 20.90 -18.28
N THR A 330 -24.74 20.50 -19.03
CA THR A 330 -23.43 21.17 -19.11
C THR A 330 -23.28 21.99 -20.38
N TRP A 331 -22.59 23.14 -20.31
CA TRP A 331 -22.16 23.92 -21.47
C TRP A 331 -20.81 24.58 -21.21
N ILE A 332 -20.10 24.92 -22.26
CA ILE A 332 -18.76 25.52 -22.21
C ILE A 332 -18.83 26.94 -22.81
N THR A 333 -18.14 27.88 -22.16
CA THR A 333 -18.00 29.26 -22.62
C THR A 333 -16.52 29.67 -22.67
N GLY A 334 -16.17 30.63 -23.52
CA GLY A 334 -14.86 31.28 -23.52
C GLY A 334 -13.74 30.48 -24.20
N ILE A 335 -14.02 29.65 -25.22
CA ILE A 335 -13.00 28.98 -26.02
C ILE A 335 -12.37 29.93 -27.03
#